data_b4c8cea5b7acc2300b462d67843a5d1e
#
_entry.id   b4c8cea5b7acc2300b462d67843a5d1e
#
_cell.length_a   1.000
_cell.length_b   1.000
_cell.length_c   1.000
_cell.angle_alpha   90.00
_cell.angle_beta   90.00
_cell.angle_gamma   90.00
#
_symmetry.space_group_name_H-M   'P 1'
#
loop_
_entity.id
_entity.type
_entity.pdbx_description
1 polymer ?
#
loop_
_entity_poly.entity_id
_entity_poly.type
_entity_poly.pdbx_seq_one_letter_code
_entity_poly.pdbx_strand_id
1 'polypeptide(L)'
;MTDFDLGEVDRLLKTTKQVRKRLDLSKEVPVDLLLDCIEVAGHAPVGGNLERNRWIIVTDAELKAEIAHYYAEVGRPYLAASSDIRTDERTSRVIDSSIH
;
A
#
# COMPACT_ATOMS: atom_id res chain seq x y z
N MET A 1 -24.57 -16.48 -13.89
CA MET A 1 -24.45 -15.41 -12.91
C MET A 1 -23.88 -15.97 -11.62
N THR A 2 -22.92 -15.31 -11.05
CA THR A 2 -22.26 -15.75 -9.84
C THR A 2 -23.13 -15.50 -8.60
N ASP A 3 -23.18 -16.50 -7.73
CA ASP A 3 -23.94 -16.42 -6.49
C ASP A 3 -23.10 -15.76 -5.38
N PHE A 4 -22.98 -14.45 -5.44
CA PHE A 4 -22.33 -13.71 -4.37
C PHE A 4 -23.33 -13.34 -3.27
N ASP A 5 -22.91 -13.46 -2.03
CA ASP A 5 -23.64 -12.86 -0.92
C ASP A 5 -23.44 -11.34 -0.96
N LEU A 6 -24.44 -10.63 -1.45
CA LEU A 6 -24.35 -9.19 -1.63
C LEU A 6 -24.17 -8.43 -0.31
N GLY A 7 -24.71 -8.95 0.79
CA GLY A 7 -24.51 -8.36 2.12
C GLY A 7 -23.04 -8.40 2.55
N GLU A 8 -22.37 -9.53 2.33
CA GLU A 8 -20.93 -9.67 2.62
C GLU A 8 -20.08 -8.80 1.71
N VAL A 9 -20.41 -8.73 0.43
CA VAL A 9 -19.71 -7.85 -0.53
C VAL A 9 -19.84 -6.38 -0.12
N ASP A 10 -21.05 -5.95 0.22
CA ASP A 10 -21.29 -4.58 0.67
C ASP A 10 -20.52 -4.27 1.96
N ARG A 11 -20.51 -5.20 2.89
CA ARG A 11 -19.75 -5.05 4.14
C ARG A 11 -18.27 -4.90 3.85
N LEU A 12 -17.72 -5.73 3.00
CA LEU A 12 -16.31 -5.66 2.58
C LEU A 12 -15.99 -4.29 1.97
N LEU A 13 -16.78 -3.82 1.02
CA LEU A 13 -16.56 -2.55 0.35
C LEU A 13 -16.69 -1.35 1.29
N LYS A 14 -17.63 -1.40 2.22
CA LYS A 14 -17.87 -0.31 3.18
C LYS A 14 -16.84 -0.26 4.30
N THR A 15 -16.20 -1.37 4.62
CA THR A 15 -15.25 -1.47 5.75
C THR A 15 -13.80 -1.50 5.32
N THR A 16 -13.52 -1.64 4.02
CA THR A 16 -12.15 -1.63 3.51
C THR A 16 -11.49 -0.29 3.76
N LYS A 17 -10.35 -0.32 4.43
CA LYS A 17 -9.57 0.87 4.76
C LYS A 17 -8.09 0.59 4.52
N GLN A 18 -7.39 1.61 4.08
CA GLN A 18 -5.93 1.55 4.03
C GLN A 18 -5.36 1.78 5.43
N VAL A 19 -4.63 0.79 5.93
CA VAL A 19 -3.98 0.87 7.23
C VAL A 19 -2.52 1.28 7.04
N ARG A 20 -2.12 2.39 7.66
CA ARG A 20 -0.76 2.94 7.56
C ARG A 20 -0.06 3.04 8.91
N LYS A 21 -0.80 2.99 10.00
CA LYS A 21 -0.30 3.14 11.36
C LYS A 21 -0.54 1.89 12.16
N ARG A 22 0.25 1.69 13.21
CA ARG A 22 0.12 0.55 14.12
C ARG A 22 0.27 -0.79 13.41
N LEU A 23 1.16 -0.82 12.41
CA LEU A 23 1.49 -2.07 11.73
C LEU A 23 2.38 -2.92 12.63
N ASP A 24 2.13 -4.21 12.66
CA ASP A 24 3.00 -5.16 13.35
C ASP A 24 4.18 -5.50 12.44
N LEU A 25 5.28 -4.76 12.60
CA LEU A 25 6.47 -4.92 11.78
C LEU A 25 7.30 -6.15 12.16
N SER A 26 6.98 -6.81 13.27
CA SER A 26 7.64 -8.05 13.70
C SER A 26 7.07 -9.30 13.04
N LYS A 27 5.87 -9.19 12.47
CA LYS A 27 5.18 -10.33 11.86
C LYS A 27 5.61 -10.50 10.41
N GLU A 28 6.11 -11.68 10.07
CA GLU A 28 6.44 -12.02 8.70
C GLU A 28 5.19 -12.17 7.84
N VAL A 29 5.31 -11.73 6.59
CA VAL A 29 4.27 -11.91 5.58
C VAL A 29 4.70 -13.05 4.64
N PRO A 30 3.94 -14.16 4.57
CA PRO A 30 4.26 -15.24 3.66
C PRO A 30 4.26 -14.79 2.19
N VAL A 31 5.23 -15.25 1.41
CA VAL A 31 5.31 -14.93 -0.02
C VAL A 31 4.06 -15.41 -0.77
N ASP A 32 3.52 -16.56 -0.41
CA ASP A 32 2.29 -17.09 -1.02
C ASP A 32 1.11 -16.12 -0.86
N LEU A 33 0.98 -15.48 0.30
CA LEU A 33 -0.05 -14.46 0.51
C LEU A 33 0.15 -13.24 -0.40
N LEU A 34 1.39 -12.81 -0.60
CA LEU A 34 1.71 -11.71 -1.52
C LEU A 34 1.36 -12.07 -2.97
N LEU A 35 1.65 -13.30 -3.37
CA LEU A 35 1.30 -13.79 -4.71
C LEU A 35 -0.21 -13.83 -4.92
N ASP A 36 -0.97 -14.25 -3.92
CA ASP A 36 -2.43 -14.22 -3.97
C ASP A 36 -2.96 -12.80 -4.13
N CYS A 37 -2.39 -11.84 -3.41
CA CYS A 37 -2.76 -10.43 -3.52
C CYS A 37 -2.47 -9.88 -4.93
N ILE A 38 -1.34 -10.25 -5.51
CA ILE A 38 -0.96 -9.84 -6.87
C ILE A 38 -1.92 -10.43 -7.89
N GLU A 39 -2.31 -11.67 -7.73
CA GLU A 39 -3.30 -12.31 -8.60
C GLU A 39 -4.62 -11.54 -8.57
N VAL A 40 -5.13 -11.22 -7.39
CA VAL A 40 -6.35 -10.41 -7.24
C VAL A 40 -6.19 -9.05 -7.91
N ALA A 41 -5.07 -8.39 -7.71
CA ALA A 41 -4.77 -7.10 -8.32
C ALA A 41 -4.75 -7.14 -9.85
N GLY A 42 -4.36 -8.28 -10.42
CA GLY A 42 -4.34 -8.50 -11.88
C GLY A 42 -5.72 -8.46 -12.53
N HIS A 43 -6.79 -8.58 -11.75
CA HIS A 43 -8.16 -8.48 -12.24
C HIS A 43 -8.69 -7.05 -12.28
N ALA A 44 -7.93 -6.07 -11.80
CA ALA A 44 -8.34 -4.68 -11.85
C ALA A 44 -8.41 -4.16 -13.29
N PRO A 45 -9.37 -3.29 -13.60
CA PRO A 45 -9.43 -2.67 -14.92
C PRO A 45 -8.16 -1.88 -15.24
N VAL A 46 -7.70 -1.98 -16.48
CA VAL A 46 -6.51 -1.28 -16.97
C VAL A 46 -6.84 -0.41 -18.18
N GLY A 47 -6.16 0.71 -18.31
CA GLY A 47 -6.35 1.63 -19.43
C GLY A 47 -6.06 0.94 -20.77
N GLY A 48 -7.00 1.06 -21.72
CA GLY A 48 -6.88 0.44 -23.03
C GLY A 48 -6.89 -1.08 -23.04
N ASN A 49 -7.30 -1.71 -21.94
CA ASN A 49 -7.25 -3.17 -21.75
C ASN A 49 -5.84 -3.76 -21.96
N LEU A 50 -4.81 -2.96 -21.66
CA LEU A 50 -3.41 -3.37 -21.81
C LEU A 50 -2.80 -3.63 -20.43
N GLU A 51 -2.47 -4.89 -20.16
CA GLU A 51 -1.77 -5.27 -18.94
C GLU A 51 -0.30 -4.83 -19.02
N ARG A 52 0.05 -3.76 -18.28
CA ARG A 52 1.38 -3.18 -18.26
C ARG A 52 2.09 -3.30 -16.92
N ASN A 53 1.39 -3.82 -15.91
CA ASN A 53 1.98 -3.94 -14.59
C ASN A 53 3.05 -5.04 -14.56
N ARG A 54 4.11 -4.76 -13.86
CA ARG A 54 5.15 -5.74 -13.53
C ARG A 54 5.37 -5.67 -12.03
N TRP A 55 5.62 -6.81 -11.44
CA TRP A 55 5.70 -6.94 -9.99
C TRP A 55 7.05 -7.51 -9.60
N ILE A 56 7.67 -6.90 -8.63
CA ILE A 56 8.90 -7.40 -8.01
C ILE A 56 8.63 -7.54 -6.54
N ILE A 57 8.78 -8.76 -6.00
CA ILE A 57 8.65 -9.02 -4.58
C ILE A 57 10.04 -8.97 -3.96
N VAL A 58 10.22 -8.11 -2.96
CA VAL A 58 11.47 -7.96 -2.25
C VAL A 58 11.28 -8.44 -0.81
N THR A 59 11.98 -9.49 -0.43
CA THR A 59 11.94 -10.07 0.91
C THR A 59 13.24 -9.89 1.69
N ASP A 60 14.33 -9.58 1.01
CA ASP A 60 15.63 -9.35 1.64
C ASP A 60 15.60 -8.08 2.49
N ALA A 61 15.96 -8.21 3.78
CA ALA A 61 15.89 -7.10 4.73
C ALA A 61 16.84 -5.96 4.38
N GLU A 62 18.05 -6.27 3.92
CA GLU A 62 19.04 -5.26 3.53
C GLU A 62 18.58 -4.47 2.30
N LEU A 63 18.06 -5.18 1.31
CA LEU A 63 17.55 -4.55 0.09
C LEU A 63 16.32 -3.68 0.39
N LYS A 64 15.42 -4.15 1.25
CA LYS A 64 14.28 -3.35 1.69
C LYS A 64 14.72 -2.05 2.38
N ALA A 65 15.72 -2.14 3.26
CA ALA A 65 16.26 -0.98 3.95
C ALA A 65 16.88 0.03 2.97
N GLU A 66 17.59 -0.44 1.97
CA GLU A 66 18.18 0.39 0.92
C GLU A 66 17.11 1.10 0.09
N ILE A 67 16.07 0.39 -0.32
CA ILE A 67 14.92 0.96 -1.03
C ILE A 67 14.23 2.03 -0.16
N ALA A 68 14.03 1.72 1.13
CA ALA A 68 13.42 2.66 2.07
C ALA A 68 14.26 3.93 2.24
N HIS A 69 15.57 3.80 2.22
CA HIS A 69 16.48 4.95 2.28
C HIS A 69 16.26 5.90 1.08
N TYR A 70 16.24 5.38 -0.13
CA TYR A 70 16.00 6.19 -1.33
C TYR A 70 14.59 6.78 -1.34
N TYR A 71 13.62 6.02 -0.93
CA TYR A 71 12.24 6.50 -0.82
C TYR A 71 12.15 7.68 0.15
N ALA A 72 12.77 7.57 1.32
CA ALA A 72 12.75 8.62 2.33
C ALA A 72 13.48 9.89 1.86
N GLU A 73 14.59 9.73 1.14
CA GLU A 73 15.39 10.83 0.61
C GLU A 73 14.58 11.75 -0.32
N VAL A 74 13.76 11.14 -1.19
CA VAL A 74 12.90 11.89 -2.12
C VAL A 74 11.54 12.20 -1.51
N GLY A 75 10.99 11.26 -0.76
CA GLY A 75 9.62 11.36 -0.23
C GLY A 75 9.45 12.38 0.87
N ARG A 76 10.41 12.51 1.80
CA ARG A 76 10.29 13.46 2.92
C ARG A 76 10.16 14.90 2.46
N PRO A 77 11.06 15.43 1.59
CA PRO A 77 10.89 16.79 1.10
C PRO A 77 9.58 17.01 0.33
N TYR A 78 9.18 16.03 -0.47
CA TYR A 78 7.94 16.08 -1.23
C TYR A 78 6.71 16.15 -0.32
N LEU A 79 6.66 15.28 0.68
CA LEU A 79 5.54 15.21 1.62
C LEU A 79 5.51 16.42 2.55
N ALA A 80 6.68 16.94 2.94
CA ALA A 80 6.79 18.18 3.72
C ALA A 80 6.26 19.38 2.95
N ALA A 81 6.61 19.51 1.66
CA ALA A 81 6.09 20.56 0.79
C ALA A 81 4.57 20.45 0.62
N SER A 82 4.03 19.24 0.52
CA SER A 82 2.58 19.01 0.46
C SER A 82 1.89 19.33 1.78
N SER A 83 2.57 19.18 2.92
CA SER A 83 2.02 19.48 4.25
C SER A 83 1.92 20.98 4.53
N ASP A 84 2.65 21.83 3.82
CA ASP A 84 2.51 23.29 3.93
C ASP A 84 1.11 23.75 3.53
N ILE A 85 0.38 22.94 2.80
CA ILE A 85 -1.02 23.18 2.45
C ILE A 85 -1.96 22.76 3.58
N ARG A 86 -1.50 21.87 4.50
CA ARG A 86 -2.27 21.34 5.63
C ARG A 86 -1.41 21.39 6.88
N THR A 87 -1.63 22.36 7.72
CA THR A 87 -0.77 22.68 8.87
C THR A 87 -1.20 22.02 10.19
N ASP A 88 -1.85 20.86 10.19
CA ASP A 88 -2.21 20.21 11.43
C ASP A 88 -1.27 19.05 11.82
N GLU A 89 -1.16 18.76 13.12
CA GLU A 89 -0.34 17.67 13.66
C GLU A 89 -0.73 16.29 13.10
N ARG A 90 -1.97 16.14 12.71
CA ARG A 90 -2.49 14.89 12.16
C ARG A 90 -1.85 14.59 10.80
N THR A 91 -1.70 15.62 9.98
CA THR A 91 -1.05 15.51 8.67
C THR A 91 0.42 15.14 8.80
N SER A 92 1.14 15.77 9.74
CA SER A 92 2.54 15.45 10.01
C SER A 92 2.72 13.98 10.41
N ARG A 93 1.86 13.46 11.26
CA ARG A 93 1.91 12.03 11.67
C ARG A 93 1.65 11.08 10.48
N VAL A 94 0.76 11.43 9.58
CA VAL A 94 0.50 10.64 8.37
C VAL A 94 1.73 10.63 7.47
N ILE A 95 2.38 11.77 7.29
CA ILE A 95 3.61 11.88 6.50
C ILE A 95 4.69 10.96 7.06
N ASP A 96 4.98 11.06 8.36
CA ASP A 96 6.01 10.24 9.01
C ASP A 96 5.70 8.74 8.88
N SER A 97 4.45 8.34 9.06
CA SER A 97 4.06 6.93 8.95
C SER A 97 4.12 6.39 7.52
N SER A 98 4.06 7.25 6.51
CA SER A 98 4.13 6.86 5.09
C SER A 98 5.56 6.57 4.63
N ILE A 99 6.57 7.03 5.38
CA ILE A 99 7.99 6.89 5.02
C ILE A 99 8.64 5.66 5.71
N HIS A 100 8.02 5.13 6.73
CA HIS A 100 8.46 3.94 7.44
C HIS A 100 7.73 2.70 6.97
#